data_9bf1d385f51c943102e365939d8cc59f
#
_entry.id   9bf1d385f51c943102e365939d8cc59f
#
_cell.length_a   1.000
_cell.length_b   1.000
_cell.length_c   1.000
_cell.angle_alpha   90.00
_cell.angle_beta   90.00
_cell.angle_gamma   90.00
#
_symmetry.space_group_name_H-M   'P 1'
#
loop_
_entity.id
_entity.type
_entity.pdbx_description
1 polymer ?
#
loop_
_entity_poly.entity_id
_entity_poly.type
_entity_poly.pdbx_seq_one_letter_code
_entity_poly.pdbx_strand_id
1 'polypeptide(L)'
;MHAARLRRASDRTGRADRDIGEGGVGSNAVDDGLLEGQLAYYRARAGEYDEWFLRRGRHDRGPAWNRRWFLELDRVRQELDRFGPMGRVLELACGTGLWTVELARHAASMTAVDASPEVLAINRARLQEARPEVPVRYIRADLFDWRPDDAYDVVFFGFWLSHVPPGRFAAFWELVRAALRPGGRAFFVDSLGPEAPAEKRRLEWTPGDHTMLRRLNVGREFRIVKIFYDPVDLEARLADMDWRFSVRRTENHLLYGFGESSR
;
A
#
# COMPACT_ATOMS: atom_id res chain seq x y z
N MET A 1 -28.97 -55.53 47.53
CA MET A 1 -28.71 -55.18 48.93
C MET A 1 -27.90 -53.90 48.92
N HIS A 2 -28.46 -52.86 49.59
CA HIS A 2 -27.94 -51.59 50.12
C HIS A 2 -27.43 -50.58 49.05
N ALA A 3 -28.12 -49.61 48.69
CA ALA A 3 -28.81 -48.40 49.28
C ALA A 3 -27.94 -47.61 50.24
N ALA A 4 -27.60 -46.37 49.88
CA ALA A 4 -27.78 -45.15 50.67
C ALA A 4 -26.87 -44.03 50.13
N ARG A 5 -27.50 -43.03 49.63
CA ARG A 5 -27.82 -41.66 50.11
C ARG A 5 -26.69 -40.66 49.97
N LEU A 6 -26.90 -39.75 49.06
CA LEU A 6 -27.25 -38.32 49.24
C LEU A 6 -26.47 -37.56 50.31
N ARG A 7 -25.74 -36.50 49.86
CA ARG A 7 -25.95 -35.14 50.40
C ARG A 7 -25.46 -34.07 49.40
N ARG A 8 -26.32 -33.08 49.21
CA ARG A 8 -26.12 -31.80 48.53
C ARG A 8 -25.29 -30.85 49.43
N ALA A 9 -24.51 -29.96 48.79
CA ALA A 9 -24.26 -28.60 49.23
C ALA A 9 -23.92 -27.80 48.00
N SER A 10 -24.71 -27.05 47.61
CA SER A 10 -25.07 -25.66 47.35
C SER A 10 -23.93 -24.69 47.54
N ASP A 11 -23.74 -23.94 46.42
CA ASP A 11 -23.69 -22.48 46.40
C ASP A 11 -22.37 -21.79 46.68
N ARG A 12 -21.83 -21.12 45.64
CA ARG A 12 -21.63 -19.66 45.64
C ARG A 12 -21.11 -19.18 44.30
N THR A 13 -21.95 -18.43 43.68
CA THR A 13 -21.71 -17.46 42.63
C THR A 13 -20.55 -16.54 42.95
N GLY A 14 -19.53 -16.52 42.08
CA GLY A 14 -18.50 -15.50 42.00
C GLY A 14 -18.46 -14.94 40.60
N ARG A 15 -19.32 -13.98 40.33
CA ARG A 15 -19.33 -13.16 39.12
C ARG A 15 -18.13 -12.22 39.20
N ALA A 16 -17.06 -12.54 38.49
CA ALA A 16 -15.97 -11.61 38.27
C ALA A 16 -16.34 -10.75 37.07
N ASP A 17 -16.80 -9.55 37.33
CA ASP A 17 -16.81 -8.45 36.36
C ASP A 17 -15.39 -8.29 35.83
N ARG A 18 -15.19 -8.59 34.54
CA ARG A 18 -14.01 -8.13 33.82
C ARG A 18 -14.34 -6.78 33.26
N ASP A 19 -13.80 -5.80 33.94
CA ASP A 19 -13.62 -4.43 33.53
C ASP A 19 -13.03 -4.42 32.07
N ILE A 20 -13.85 -4.00 31.11
CA ILE A 20 -13.40 -3.74 29.74
C ILE A 20 -12.87 -2.31 29.79
N GLY A 21 -11.63 -2.17 30.27
CA GLY A 21 -10.90 -0.91 30.29
C GLY A 21 -10.67 -0.36 28.87
N GLU A 22 -11.05 0.87 28.76
CA GLU A 22 -10.87 1.82 27.65
C GLU A 22 -9.46 1.75 27.04
N GLY A 23 -9.31 1.05 25.88
CA GLY A 23 -8.08 0.95 25.10
C GLY A 23 -8.10 1.74 23.78
N GLY A 24 -9.09 2.62 23.57
CA GLY A 24 -9.32 3.22 22.26
C GLY A 24 -8.58 4.53 21.95
N VAL A 25 -8.18 5.31 22.95
CA VAL A 25 -7.64 6.67 22.73
C VAL A 25 -6.12 6.67 22.50
N GLY A 26 -5.38 5.74 23.11
CA GLY A 26 -3.92 5.67 22.98
C GLY A 26 -3.43 5.13 21.62
N SER A 27 -4.16 4.22 20.99
CA SER A 27 -3.80 3.61 19.71
C SER A 27 -3.88 4.61 18.55
N ASN A 28 -4.91 5.43 18.50
CA ASN A 28 -5.09 6.40 17.41
C ASN A 28 -4.02 7.51 17.42
N ALA A 29 -3.63 8.00 18.59
CA ALA A 29 -2.61 9.05 18.72
C ALA A 29 -1.21 8.59 18.31
N VAL A 30 -0.86 7.32 18.56
CA VAL A 30 0.42 6.74 18.12
C VAL A 30 0.42 6.55 16.59
N ASP A 31 -0.70 6.12 16.02
CA ASP A 31 -0.84 5.97 14.57
C ASP A 31 -0.77 7.32 13.85
N ASP A 32 -1.37 8.37 14.40
CA ASP A 32 -1.37 9.71 13.79
C ASP A 32 0.04 10.31 13.77
N GLY A 33 0.82 10.21 14.86
CA GLY A 33 2.21 10.67 14.89
C GLY A 33 3.13 9.88 13.95
N LEU A 34 2.88 8.57 13.75
CA LEU A 34 3.60 7.75 12.78
C LEU A 34 3.29 8.18 11.35
N LEU A 35 2.03 8.49 11.03
CA LEU A 35 1.61 8.97 9.71
C LEU A 35 2.14 10.35 9.38
N GLU A 36 2.16 11.28 10.35
CA GLU A 36 2.83 12.58 10.18
C GLU A 36 4.32 12.41 9.86
N GLY A 37 5.00 11.53 10.60
CA GLY A 37 6.40 11.16 10.36
C GLY A 37 6.61 10.55 8.97
N GLN A 38 5.71 9.70 8.52
CA GLN A 38 5.71 9.09 7.20
C GLN A 38 5.54 10.15 6.09
N LEU A 39 4.62 11.09 6.26
CA LEU A 39 4.42 12.19 5.31
C LEU A 39 5.66 13.09 5.24
N ALA A 40 6.26 13.43 6.39
CA ALA A 40 7.49 14.19 6.46
C ALA A 40 8.66 13.48 5.78
N TYR A 41 8.74 12.14 5.93
CA TYR A 41 9.72 11.30 5.23
C TYR A 41 9.58 11.40 3.72
N TYR A 42 8.39 11.19 3.17
CA TYR A 42 8.18 11.20 1.71
C TYR A 42 8.41 12.57 1.10
N ARG A 43 8.07 13.65 1.79
CA ARG A 43 8.43 15.01 1.38
C ARG A 43 9.95 15.20 1.33
N ALA A 44 10.64 14.86 2.42
CA ALA A 44 12.08 15.00 2.49
C ALA A 44 12.83 14.11 1.50
N ARG A 45 12.26 12.96 1.13
CA ARG A 45 12.82 11.98 0.21
C ARG A 45 12.53 12.27 -1.26
N ALA A 46 11.71 13.26 -1.60
CA ALA A 46 11.23 13.47 -2.97
C ALA A 46 12.37 13.44 -4.01
N GLY A 47 13.50 14.12 -3.74
CA GLY A 47 14.67 14.13 -4.63
C GLY A 47 15.49 12.84 -4.67
N GLU A 48 15.33 11.94 -3.67
CA GLU A 48 16.08 10.68 -3.56
C GLU A 48 15.20 9.45 -3.93
N TYR A 49 13.89 9.64 -4.14
CA TYR A 49 12.96 8.52 -4.29
C TYR A 49 13.31 7.61 -5.45
N ASP A 50 13.69 8.19 -6.56
CA ASP A 50 14.03 7.48 -7.79
C ASP A 50 15.27 6.61 -7.67
N GLU A 51 16.21 6.94 -6.79
CA GLU A 51 17.41 6.11 -6.56
C GLU A 51 17.03 4.68 -6.17
N TRP A 52 16.00 4.53 -5.33
CA TRP A 52 15.52 3.21 -4.93
C TRP A 52 14.94 2.43 -6.11
N PHE A 53 14.06 3.05 -6.88
CA PHE A 53 13.39 2.40 -8.00
C PHE A 53 14.38 2.10 -9.14
N LEU A 54 15.28 3.05 -9.44
CA LEU A 54 16.26 2.95 -10.50
C LEU A 54 17.55 2.24 -10.09
N ARG A 55 17.62 1.72 -8.86
CA ARG A 55 18.79 0.99 -8.31
C ARG A 55 20.08 1.78 -8.39
N ARG A 56 20.04 3.05 -8.00
CA ARG A 56 21.18 3.97 -7.98
C ARG A 56 21.71 4.21 -6.57
N GLY A 57 22.96 4.70 -6.48
CA GLY A 57 23.59 5.05 -5.21
C GLY A 57 23.60 3.87 -4.22
N ARG A 58 23.17 4.09 -2.99
CA ARG A 58 23.11 3.06 -1.93
C ARG A 58 22.14 1.90 -2.24
N HIS A 59 21.30 2.04 -3.24
CA HIS A 59 20.34 1.03 -3.68
C HIS A 59 20.86 0.15 -4.82
N ASP A 60 22.04 0.45 -5.35
CA ASP A 60 22.75 -0.41 -6.30
C ASP A 60 23.24 -1.67 -5.57
N ARG A 61 22.83 -2.83 -6.04
CA ARG A 61 23.20 -4.15 -5.49
C ARG A 61 24.02 -4.99 -6.46
N GLY A 62 24.56 -4.35 -7.46
CA GLY A 62 25.35 -4.96 -8.50
C GLY A 62 24.54 -5.49 -9.68
N PRO A 63 25.21 -5.73 -10.83
CA PRO A 63 24.55 -5.94 -12.11
C PRO A 63 23.53 -7.09 -12.14
N ALA A 64 23.86 -8.21 -11.51
CA ALA A 64 23.00 -9.39 -11.53
C ALA A 64 21.71 -9.19 -10.74
N TRP A 65 21.79 -8.51 -9.58
CA TRP A 65 20.64 -8.23 -8.74
C TRP A 65 19.77 -7.14 -9.37
N ASN A 66 20.38 -6.06 -9.86
CA ASN A 66 19.67 -4.97 -10.52
C ASN A 66 18.93 -5.45 -11.80
N ARG A 67 19.57 -6.33 -12.58
CA ARG A 67 18.92 -6.94 -13.75
C ARG A 67 17.66 -7.71 -13.36
N ARG A 68 17.69 -8.52 -12.31
CA ARG A 68 16.49 -9.25 -11.83
C ARG A 68 15.38 -8.29 -11.45
N TRP A 69 15.71 -7.23 -10.73
CA TRP A 69 14.74 -6.19 -10.36
C TRP A 69 14.03 -5.58 -11.58
N PHE A 70 14.79 -5.19 -12.60
CA PHE A 70 14.20 -4.60 -13.82
C PHE A 70 13.40 -5.63 -14.63
N LEU A 71 13.84 -6.88 -14.74
CA LEU A 71 13.07 -7.94 -15.39
C LEU A 71 11.73 -8.19 -14.68
N GLU A 72 11.70 -8.11 -13.36
CA GLU A 72 10.46 -8.28 -12.61
C GLU A 72 9.54 -7.05 -12.74
N LEU A 73 10.09 -5.84 -12.79
CA LEU A 73 9.32 -4.64 -13.14
C LEU A 73 8.70 -4.75 -14.54
N ASP A 74 9.47 -5.23 -15.51
CA ASP A 74 8.98 -5.42 -16.88
C ASP A 74 7.87 -6.47 -16.96
N ARG A 75 7.91 -7.50 -16.12
CA ARG A 75 6.78 -8.44 -15.96
C ARG A 75 5.51 -7.74 -15.48
N VAL A 76 5.63 -6.88 -14.46
CA VAL A 76 4.46 -6.14 -13.95
C VAL A 76 3.93 -5.17 -15.02
N ARG A 77 4.81 -4.51 -15.80
CA ARG A 77 4.41 -3.68 -16.94
C ARG A 77 3.65 -4.48 -17.99
N GLN A 78 4.13 -5.69 -18.32
CA GLN A 78 3.42 -6.58 -19.25
C GLN A 78 2.05 -7.01 -18.73
N GLU A 79 1.89 -7.23 -17.43
CA GLU A 79 0.58 -7.50 -16.83
C GLU A 79 -0.33 -6.26 -16.89
N LEU A 80 0.24 -5.07 -16.74
CA LEU A 80 -0.48 -3.81 -16.92
C LEU A 80 -0.93 -3.61 -18.38
N ASP A 81 -0.06 -3.95 -19.35
CA ASP A 81 -0.41 -3.96 -20.79
C ASP A 81 -1.58 -4.94 -21.07
N ARG A 82 -1.54 -6.15 -20.49
CA ARG A 82 -2.61 -7.15 -20.62
C ARG A 82 -3.92 -6.76 -19.91
N PHE A 83 -3.80 -5.94 -18.87
CA PHE A 83 -4.97 -5.39 -18.18
C PHE A 83 -5.80 -4.53 -19.15
N GLY A 84 -5.17 -3.98 -20.18
CA GLY A 84 -5.78 -3.38 -21.37
C GLY A 84 -6.18 -1.92 -21.20
N PRO A 85 -7.03 -1.38 -22.10
CA PRO A 85 -7.40 0.03 -22.08
C PRO A 85 -8.03 0.43 -20.75
N MET A 86 -7.62 1.60 -20.27
CA MET A 86 -7.93 2.03 -18.90
C MET A 86 -8.96 3.18 -18.82
N GLY A 87 -9.33 3.80 -19.97
CA GLY A 87 -10.27 4.91 -19.93
C GLY A 87 -9.81 6.04 -19.00
N ARG A 88 -10.62 6.37 -17.99
CA ARG A 88 -10.31 7.38 -16.97
C ARG A 88 -9.58 6.70 -15.81
N VAL A 89 -8.34 7.08 -15.57
CA VAL A 89 -7.48 6.49 -14.53
C VAL A 89 -7.34 7.42 -13.34
N LEU A 90 -7.51 6.87 -12.14
CA LEU A 90 -7.09 7.49 -10.89
C LEU A 90 -5.82 6.81 -10.41
N GLU A 91 -4.72 7.55 -10.27
CA GLU A 91 -3.50 7.10 -9.64
C GLU A 91 -3.40 7.67 -8.22
N LEU A 92 -3.45 6.78 -7.22
CA LEU A 92 -3.31 7.12 -5.81
C LEU A 92 -1.86 6.99 -5.37
N ALA A 93 -1.37 7.95 -4.56
CA ALA A 93 0.03 8.07 -4.16
C ALA A 93 0.97 8.01 -5.37
N CYS A 94 0.73 8.89 -6.35
CA CYS A 94 1.38 8.84 -7.68
C CYS A 94 2.90 9.04 -7.64
N GLY A 95 3.45 9.50 -6.53
CA GLY A 95 4.86 9.66 -6.35
C GLY A 95 5.51 10.54 -7.43
N THR A 96 6.75 10.24 -7.74
CA THR A 96 7.56 10.97 -8.73
C THR A 96 7.17 10.70 -10.20
N GLY A 97 6.11 9.92 -10.45
CA GLY A 97 5.55 9.72 -11.80
C GLY A 97 6.14 8.54 -12.58
N LEU A 98 6.86 7.64 -11.93
CA LEU A 98 7.42 6.46 -12.59
C LEU A 98 6.33 5.55 -13.16
N TRP A 99 5.20 5.41 -12.46
CA TRP A 99 4.03 4.70 -12.95
C TRP A 99 3.07 5.60 -13.73
N THR A 100 2.99 6.89 -13.41
CA THR A 100 2.18 7.86 -14.16
C THR A 100 2.49 7.81 -15.67
N VAL A 101 3.78 7.76 -16.03
CA VAL A 101 4.22 7.66 -17.45
C VAL A 101 3.77 6.35 -18.09
N GLU A 102 3.83 5.25 -17.37
CA GLU A 102 3.38 3.95 -17.87
C GLU A 102 1.85 3.92 -18.06
N LEU A 103 1.11 4.41 -17.08
CA LEU A 103 -0.36 4.49 -17.12
C LEU A 103 -0.85 5.40 -18.25
N ALA A 104 -0.12 6.50 -18.52
CA ALA A 104 -0.44 7.45 -19.57
C ALA A 104 -0.45 6.82 -20.99
N ARG A 105 0.19 5.68 -21.16
CA ARG A 105 0.17 4.92 -22.43
C ARG A 105 -1.15 4.22 -22.72
N HIS A 106 -1.96 4.00 -21.68
CA HIS A 106 -3.19 3.19 -21.71
C HIS A 106 -4.44 3.99 -21.34
N ALA A 107 -4.26 5.18 -20.75
CA ALA A 107 -5.34 6.02 -20.25
C ALA A 107 -5.89 6.98 -21.31
N ALA A 108 -7.19 7.23 -21.30
CA ALA A 108 -7.79 8.33 -22.06
C ALA A 108 -7.67 9.67 -21.28
N SER A 109 -7.70 9.61 -19.96
CA SER A 109 -7.42 10.74 -19.06
C SER A 109 -6.98 10.23 -17.69
N MET A 110 -6.26 11.06 -16.93
CA MET A 110 -5.75 10.68 -15.63
C MET A 110 -6.04 11.73 -14.55
N THR A 111 -6.20 11.26 -13.33
CA THR A 111 -6.09 12.06 -12.10
C THR A 111 -5.00 11.44 -11.25
N ALA A 112 -3.98 12.23 -10.90
CA ALA A 112 -2.84 11.81 -10.08
C ALA A 112 -2.90 12.51 -8.72
N VAL A 113 -2.95 11.73 -7.64
CA VAL A 113 -3.11 12.23 -6.26
C VAL A 113 -1.87 11.88 -5.45
N ASP A 114 -1.30 12.86 -4.75
CA ASP A 114 -0.24 12.66 -3.75
C ASP A 114 -0.30 13.78 -2.69
N ALA A 115 0.16 13.49 -1.48
CA ALA A 115 0.19 14.48 -0.39
C ALA A 115 1.38 15.45 -0.46
N SER A 116 2.47 15.09 -1.18
CA SER A 116 3.69 15.91 -1.29
C SER A 116 3.68 16.79 -2.53
N PRO A 117 3.68 18.12 -2.37
CA PRO A 117 3.78 19.03 -3.51
C PRO A 117 5.13 18.90 -4.25
N GLU A 118 6.20 18.54 -3.54
CA GLU A 118 7.53 18.34 -4.11
C GLU A 118 7.52 17.13 -5.08
N VAL A 119 6.89 16.05 -4.67
CA VAL A 119 6.73 14.84 -5.47
C VAL A 119 5.85 15.11 -6.70
N LEU A 120 4.72 15.83 -6.53
CA LEU A 120 3.86 16.22 -7.65
C LEU A 120 4.58 17.11 -8.67
N ALA A 121 5.49 17.98 -8.24
CA ALA A 121 6.29 18.80 -9.14
C ALA A 121 7.23 17.94 -10.01
N ILE A 122 7.89 16.93 -9.41
CA ILE A 122 8.75 15.98 -10.12
C ILE A 122 7.93 15.15 -11.11
N ASN A 123 6.74 14.67 -10.69
CA ASN A 123 5.83 13.90 -11.54
C ASN A 123 5.42 14.70 -12.79
N ARG A 124 5.00 15.94 -12.61
CA ARG A 124 4.64 16.84 -13.74
C ARG A 124 5.79 17.02 -14.72
N ALA A 125 7.00 17.31 -14.22
CA ALA A 125 8.18 17.48 -15.06
C ALA A 125 8.49 16.21 -15.86
N ARG A 126 8.45 15.04 -15.22
CA ARG A 126 8.67 13.74 -15.86
C ARG A 126 7.64 13.47 -16.96
N LEU A 127 6.38 13.75 -16.69
CA LEU A 127 5.32 13.55 -17.67
C LEU A 127 5.47 14.49 -18.88
N GLN A 128 5.84 15.75 -18.63
CA GLN A 128 6.14 16.71 -19.71
C GLN A 128 7.30 16.26 -20.60
N GLU A 129 8.35 15.68 -20.01
CA GLU A 129 9.48 15.11 -20.75
C GLU A 129 9.06 13.89 -21.59
N ALA A 130 8.22 13.03 -21.05
CA ALA A 130 7.68 11.86 -21.75
C ALA A 130 6.67 12.23 -22.84
N ARG A 131 6.11 13.45 -22.81
CA ARG A 131 5.16 14.01 -23.79
C ARG A 131 3.97 13.11 -24.12
N PRO A 132 3.25 12.55 -23.15
CA PRO A 132 2.03 11.84 -23.46
C PRO A 132 0.95 12.84 -23.89
N GLU A 133 0.09 12.44 -24.82
CA GLU A 133 -1.05 13.26 -25.28
C GLU A 133 -2.23 13.24 -24.28
N VAL A 134 -2.14 12.44 -23.21
CA VAL A 134 -3.21 12.24 -22.24
C VAL A 134 -3.31 13.42 -21.28
N PRO A 135 -4.51 13.98 -21.04
CA PRO A 135 -4.71 15.03 -20.04
C PRO A 135 -4.57 14.45 -18.62
N VAL A 136 -3.77 15.13 -17.78
CA VAL A 136 -3.56 14.73 -16.38
C VAL A 136 -3.92 15.85 -15.43
N ARG A 137 -4.89 15.58 -14.54
CA ARG A 137 -5.27 16.43 -13.40
C ARG A 137 -4.44 16.02 -12.19
N TYR A 138 -3.79 16.96 -11.53
CA TYR A 138 -3.03 16.72 -10.30
C TYR A 138 -3.78 17.25 -9.08
N ILE A 139 -3.89 16.40 -8.05
CA ILE A 139 -4.53 16.75 -6.79
C ILE A 139 -3.51 16.56 -5.66
N ARG A 140 -3.30 17.60 -4.86
CA ARG A 140 -2.57 17.48 -3.60
C ARG A 140 -3.55 17.11 -2.50
N ALA A 141 -3.45 15.90 -1.97
CA ALA A 141 -4.32 15.43 -0.89
C ALA A 141 -3.67 14.31 -0.08
N ASP A 142 -3.97 14.24 1.21
CA ASP A 142 -3.74 13.06 2.03
C ASP A 142 -4.83 12.04 1.74
N LEU A 143 -4.46 10.83 1.34
CA LEU A 143 -5.40 9.77 0.96
C LEU A 143 -6.26 9.27 2.13
N PHE A 144 -5.84 9.51 3.37
CA PHE A 144 -6.62 9.11 4.53
C PHE A 144 -7.79 10.07 4.82
N ASP A 145 -7.71 11.31 4.33
CA ASP A 145 -8.73 12.33 4.50
C ASP A 145 -9.45 12.71 3.20
N TRP A 146 -8.84 12.34 2.06
CA TRP A 146 -9.37 12.68 0.74
C TRP A 146 -10.57 11.81 0.36
N ARG A 147 -11.47 12.38 -0.43
CA ARG A 147 -12.58 11.66 -1.06
C ARG A 147 -12.59 11.96 -2.56
N PRO A 148 -12.84 10.94 -3.39
CA PRO A 148 -12.94 11.12 -4.83
C PRO A 148 -14.14 12.03 -5.16
N ASP A 149 -13.90 12.98 -6.06
CA ASP A 149 -14.91 13.93 -6.58
C ASP A 149 -15.44 13.49 -7.95
N ASP A 150 -15.00 12.34 -8.44
CA ASP A 150 -15.32 11.79 -9.75
C ASP A 150 -15.27 10.26 -9.73
N ALA A 151 -15.74 9.61 -10.81
CA ALA A 151 -15.72 8.16 -10.96
C ALA A 151 -14.77 7.75 -12.10
N TYR A 152 -14.04 6.67 -11.87
CA TYR A 152 -12.94 6.21 -12.73
C TYR A 152 -13.17 4.79 -13.25
N ASP A 153 -12.63 4.52 -14.44
CA ASP A 153 -12.61 3.18 -15.01
C ASP A 153 -11.61 2.27 -14.30
N VAL A 154 -10.47 2.89 -13.92
CA VAL A 154 -9.37 2.20 -13.25
C VAL A 154 -8.85 3.03 -12.10
N VAL A 155 -8.63 2.39 -10.95
CA VAL A 155 -7.83 2.91 -9.84
C VAL A 155 -6.52 2.16 -9.80
N PHE A 156 -5.40 2.89 -9.80
CA PHE A 156 -4.05 2.35 -9.67
C PHE A 156 -3.33 2.91 -8.46
N PHE A 157 -2.51 2.11 -7.79
CA PHE A 157 -1.56 2.56 -6.78
C PHE A 157 -0.30 1.67 -6.78
N GLY A 158 0.86 2.32 -6.76
CA GLY A 158 2.16 1.66 -6.76
C GLY A 158 2.94 1.92 -5.48
N PHE A 159 3.40 0.86 -4.78
CA PHE A 159 4.21 0.95 -3.55
C PHE A 159 3.56 1.76 -2.43
N TRP A 160 2.25 1.71 -2.34
CA TRP A 160 1.45 2.42 -1.36
C TRP A 160 0.77 1.52 -0.33
N LEU A 161 0.22 0.36 -0.74
CA LEU A 161 -0.57 -0.51 0.14
C LEU A 161 0.20 -0.92 1.38
N SER A 162 1.49 -1.18 1.25
CA SER A 162 2.40 -1.52 2.35
C SER A 162 2.63 -0.38 3.35
N HIS A 163 2.15 0.82 3.05
CA HIS A 163 2.24 2.02 3.91
C HIS A 163 0.90 2.41 4.52
N VAL A 164 -0.14 1.60 4.30
CA VAL A 164 -1.46 1.76 4.90
C VAL A 164 -1.50 1.01 6.24
N PRO A 165 -1.69 1.69 7.39
CA PRO A 165 -1.80 1.01 8.68
C PRO A 165 -2.90 -0.05 8.70
N PRO A 166 -2.77 -1.12 9.50
CA PRO A 166 -3.78 -2.19 9.57
C PRO A 166 -5.17 -1.68 9.90
N GLY A 167 -5.28 -0.70 10.82
CA GLY A 167 -6.54 -0.09 11.20
C GLY A 167 -7.20 0.78 10.12
N ARG A 168 -6.43 1.23 9.11
CA ARG A 168 -6.94 2.02 7.99
C ARG A 168 -7.10 1.22 6.69
N PHE A 169 -6.78 -0.05 6.69
CA PHE A 169 -6.83 -0.91 5.49
C PHE A 169 -8.23 -0.99 4.88
N ALA A 170 -9.25 -1.25 5.69
CA ALA A 170 -10.63 -1.33 5.20
C ALA A 170 -11.11 0.02 4.64
N ALA A 171 -10.84 1.12 5.34
CA ALA A 171 -11.21 2.46 4.89
C ALA A 171 -10.51 2.83 3.57
N PHE A 172 -9.25 2.43 3.37
CA PHE A 172 -8.55 2.64 2.10
C PHE A 172 -9.22 1.87 0.95
N TRP A 173 -9.59 0.61 1.13
CA TRP A 173 -10.27 -0.16 0.09
C TRP A 173 -11.70 0.33 -0.19
N GLU A 174 -12.39 0.91 0.81
CA GLU A 174 -13.66 1.61 0.57
C GLU A 174 -13.45 2.92 -0.23
N LEU A 175 -12.33 3.65 -0.02
CA LEU A 175 -11.96 4.78 -0.87
C LEU A 175 -11.73 4.33 -2.32
N VAL A 176 -11.02 3.22 -2.54
CA VAL A 176 -10.81 2.65 -3.88
C VAL A 176 -12.15 2.30 -4.54
N ARG A 177 -13.06 1.66 -3.78
CA ARG A 177 -14.41 1.32 -4.24
C ARG A 177 -15.21 2.56 -4.62
N ALA A 178 -15.21 3.58 -3.76
CA ALA A 178 -15.95 4.82 -3.99
C ALA A 178 -15.44 5.62 -5.20
N ALA A 179 -14.18 5.42 -5.59
CA ALA A 179 -13.59 6.04 -6.77
C ALA A 179 -13.93 5.30 -8.07
N LEU A 180 -14.33 4.04 -8.00
CA LEU A 180 -14.63 3.25 -9.20
C LEU A 180 -16.09 3.45 -9.65
N ARG A 181 -16.28 3.56 -10.96
CA ARG A 181 -17.61 3.42 -11.55
C ARG A 181 -18.09 1.96 -11.49
N PRO A 182 -19.37 1.66 -11.65
CA PRO A 182 -19.83 0.27 -11.83
C PRO A 182 -19.06 -0.46 -12.93
N GLY A 183 -18.50 -1.62 -12.62
CA GLY A 183 -17.63 -2.40 -13.52
C GLY A 183 -16.20 -1.84 -13.66
N GLY A 184 -15.85 -0.83 -12.87
CA GLY A 184 -14.48 -0.33 -12.79
C GLY A 184 -13.54 -1.32 -12.09
N ARG A 185 -12.26 -1.26 -12.39
CA ARG A 185 -11.24 -2.20 -11.93
C ARG A 185 -10.12 -1.50 -11.19
N ALA A 186 -9.46 -2.22 -10.28
CA ALA A 186 -8.26 -1.71 -9.63
C ALA A 186 -7.04 -2.57 -10.00
N PHE A 187 -5.86 -1.92 -10.02
CA PHE A 187 -4.56 -2.55 -10.18
C PHE A 187 -3.58 -1.97 -9.17
N PHE A 188 -2.80 -2.82 -8.52
CA PHE A 188 -1.74 -2.35 -7.63
C PHE A 188 -0.44 -3.13 -7.84
N VAL A 189 0.67 -2.49 -7.46
CA VAL A 189 1.98 -3.13 -7.30
C VAL A 189 2.61 -2.70 -5.99
N ASP A 190 3.28 -3.62 -5.30
CA ASP A 190 4.03 -3.34 -4.07
C ASP A 190 5.26 -4.24 -3.94
N SER A 191 6.03 -4.04 -2.90
CA SER A 191 7.22 -4.84 -2.60
C SER A 191 6.84 -6.16 -1.94
N LEU A 192 7.44 -7.26 -2.38
CA LEU A 192 7.50 -8.48 -1.58
C LEU A 192 8.35 -8.29 -0.33
N GLY A 193 7.99 -9.00 0.72
CA GLY A 193 8.78 -9.07 1.93
C GLY A 193 10.09 -9.84 1.72
N PRO A 194 11.11 -9.54 2.52
CA PRO A 194 12.34 -10.30 2.51
C PRO A 194 12.09 -11.70 3.09
N GLU A 195 12.51 -12.74 2.38
CA GLU A 195 12.41 -14.12 2.87
C GLU A 195 13.54 -14.44 3.85
N ALA A 196 14.77 -13.99 3.55
CA ALA A 196 15.94 -14.33 4.36
C ALA A 196 16.04 -13.50 5.65
N PRO A 197 16.37 -14.13 6.81
CA PRO A 197 16.56 -13.42 8.08
C PRO A 197 17.62 -12.31 8.03
N ALA A 198 18.67 -12.47 7.23
CA ALA A 198 19.70 -11.46 7.03
C ALA A 198 19.17 -10.22 6.32
N GLU A 199 18.27 -10.39 5.35
CA GLU A 199 17.60 -9.26 4.70
C GLU A 199 16.61 -8.54 5.62
N LYS A 200 15.86 -9.27 6.44
CA LYS A 200 14.96 -8.71 7.46
C LYS A 200 15.71 -7.77 8.40
N ARG A 201 16.86 -8.21 8.93
CA ARG A 201 17.72 -7.39 9.80
C ARG A 201 18.26 -6.15 9.07
N ARG A 202 18.71 -6.33 7.83
CA ARG A 202 19.26 -5.23 7.02
C ARG A 202 18.24 -4.13 6.70
N LEU A 203 16.96 -4.49 6.60
CA LEU A 203 15.87 -3.55 6.35
C LEU A 203 15.43 -2.80 7.61
N GLU A 204 15.95 -3.16 8.79
CA GLU A 204 15.49 -2.60 10.07
C GLU A 204 13.95 -2.62 10.22
N TRP A 205 13.37 -3.75 9.77
CA TRP A 205 11.94 -3.98 9.79
C TRP A 205 11.54 -4.78 11.02
N THR A 206 10.51 -4.31 11.72
CA THR A 206 9.93 -4.95 12.90
C THR A 206 8.55 -5.51 12.51
N PRO A 207 8.42 -6.84 12.31
CA PRO A 207 7.16 -7.44 11.85
C PRO A 207 5.98 -7.15 12.76
N GLY A 208 6.14 -7.26 14.07
CA GLY A 208 5.07 -7.08 15.05
C GLY A 208 4.53 -5.66 15.11
N ASP A 209 5.38 -4.65 14.87
CA ASP A 209 5.00 -3.24 14.92
C ASP A 209 4.56 -2.70 13.56
N HIS A 210 4.67 -3.50 12.50
CA HIS A 210 4.40 -3.07 11.12
C HIS A 210 5.15 -1.80 10.72
N THR A 211 6.36 -1.60 11.24
CA THR A 211 7.17 -0.41 10.97
C THR A 211 8.55 -0.75 10.42
N MET A 212 9.16 0.25 9.79
CA MET A 212 10.50 0.17 9.26
C MET A 212 11.23 1.50 9.47
N LEU A 213 12.48 1.44 9.91
CA LEU A 213 13.35 2.61 9.97
C LEU A 213 13.87 2.93 8.55
N ARG A 214 13.77 4.18 8.16
CA ARG A 214 14.27 4.71 6.89
C ARG A 214 15.25 5.85 7.13
N ARG A 215 16.32 5.86 6.36
CA ARG A 215 17.36 6.89 6.44
C ARG A 215 17.50 7.58 5.08
N LEU A 216 17.57 8.92 5.10
CA LEU A 216 17.90 9.72 3.92
C LEU A 216 19.41 9.72 3.66
N ASN A 217 19.85 10.17 2.47
CA ASN A 217 21.25 10.29 2.11
C ASN A 217 22.01 11.24 3.05
N VAL A 218 21.33 12.24 3.60
CA VAL A 218 21.87 13.18 4.61
C VAL A 218 21.89 12.60 6.03
N GLY A 219 21.57 11.32 6.22
CA GLY A 219 21.63 10.63 7.51
C GLY A 219 20.39 10.82 8.41
N ARG A 220 19.40 11.63 8.02
CA ARG A 220 18.18 11.82 8.79
C ARG A 220 17.32 10.56 8.77
N GLU A 221 16.80 10.16 9.93
CA GLU A 221 16.05 8.93 10.13
C GLU A 221 14.55 9.19 10.33
N PHE A 222 13.75 8.25 9.88
CA PHE A 222 12.29 8.26 10.01
C PHE A 222 11.79 6.85 10.23
N ARG A 223 10.78 6.70 11.08
CA ARG A 223 10.01 5.47 11.20
C ARG A 223 8.75 5.60 10.37
N ILE A 224 8.48 4.60 9.55
CA ILE A 224 7.32 4.58 8.65
C ILE A 224 6.57 3.27 8.80
N VAL A 225 5.30 3.25 8.43
CA VAL A 225 4.53 2.02 8.27
C VAL A 225 5.13 1.19 7.14
N LYS A 226 5.36 -0.10 7.37
CA LYS A 226 5.75 -1.06 6.33
C LYS A 226 5.20 -2.44 6.62
N ILE A 227 4.27 -2.86 5.80
CA ILE A 227 3.63 -4.17 5.86
C ILE A 227 4.00 -4.92 4.59
N PHE A 228 4.43 -6.16 4.74
CA PHE A 228 4.61 -7.06 3.62
C PHE A 228 3.47 -8.06 3.63
N TYR A 229 2.73 -8.13 2.55
CA TYR A 229 1.58 -9.01 2.40
C TYR A 229 2.01 -10.33 1.76
N ASP A 230 1.46 -11.43 2.28
CA ASP A 230 1.42 -12.69 1.54
C ASP A 230 0.32 -12.61 0.46
N PRO A 231 0.56 -13.09 -0.76
CA PRO A 231 -0.43 -13.01 -1.84
C PRO A 231 -1.74 -13.71 -1.52
N VAL A 232 -1.68 -14.92 -0.92
CA VAL A 232 -2.86 -15.73 -0.61
C VAL A 232 -3.69 -15.09 0.49
N ASP A 233 -3.01 -14.63 1.56
CA ASP A 233 -3.68 -13.96 2.68
C ASP A 233 -4.32 -12.63 2.25
N LEU A 234 -3.64 -11.88 1.38
CA LEU A 234 -4.19 -10.63 0.86
C LEU A 234 -5.40 -10.86 -0.04
N GLU A 235 -5.34 -11.85 -0.93
CA GLU A 235 -6.46 -12.23 -1.79
C GLU A 235 -7.68 -12.66 -0.97
N ALA A 236 -7.49 -13.51 0.05
CA ALA A 236 -8.55 -13.93 0.97
C ALA A 236 -9.15 -12.73 1.73
N ARG A 237 -8.30 -11.85 2.26
CA ARG A 237 -8.76 -10.64 2.98
C ARG A 237 -9.56 -9.70 2.08
N LEU A 238 -9.21 -9.59 0.81
CA LEU A 238 -9.96 -8.79 -0.16
C LEU A 238 -11.30 -9.45 -0.51
N ALA A 239 -11.34 -10.78 -0.62
CA ALA A 239 -12.58 -11.53 -0.85
C ALA A 239 -13.59 -11.32 0.31
N ASP A 240 -13.12 -11.30 1.56
CA ASP A 240 -13.95 -10.99 2.74
C ASP A 240 -14.54 -9.57 2.72
N MET A 241 -13.97 -8.68 1.90
CA MET A 241 -14.43 -7.31 1.67
C MET A 241 -15.20 -7.13 0.35
N ASP A 242 -15.69 -8.22 -0.25
CA ASP A 242 -16.40 -8.23 -1.53
C ASP A 242 -15.57 -7.70 -2.72
N TRP A 243 -14.29 -8.03 -2.73
CA TRP A 243 -13.44 -7.81 -3.89
C TRP A 243 -13.09 -9.13 -4.57
N ARG A 244 -13.20 -9.18 -5.88
CA ARG A 244 -12.67 -10.27 -6.71
C ARG A 244 -11.31 -9.85 -7.25
N PHE A 245 -10.26 -10.21 -6.53
CA PHE A 245 -8.88 -9.91 -6.90
C PHE A 245 -8.11 -11.17 -7.24
N SER A 246 -7.18 -11.05 -8.19
CA SER A 246 -6.08 -11.99 -8.38
C SER A 246 -4.82 -11.31 -7.86
N VAL A 247 -4.23 -11.86 -6.80
CA VAL A 247 -2.99 -11.35 -6.19
C VAL A 247 -1.86 -12.29 -6.55
N ARG A 248 -0.81 -11.75 -7.15
CA ARG A 248 0.31 -12.51 -7.68
C ARG A 248 1.64 -11.95 -7.18
N ARG A 249 2.67 -12.75 -7.28
CA ARG A 249 4.05 -12.32 -6.98
C ARG A 249 4.98 -12.58 -8.16
N THR A 250 6.00 -11.77 -8.28
CA THR A 250 7.18 -12.10 -9.07
C THR A 250 8.09 -13.03 -8.25
N GLU A 251 9.19 -13.46 -8.82
CA GLU A 251 10.05 -14.44 -8.17
C GLU A 251 10.68 -13.93 -6.86
N ASN A 252 11.10 -12.63 -6.82
CA ASN A 252 11.89 -12.13 -5.71
C ASN A 252 11.43 -10.81 -5.09
N HIS A 253 10.81 -9.90 -5.85
CA HIS A 253 10.78 -8.49 -5.46
C HIS A 253 9.41 -7.86 -5.39
N LEU A 254 8.45 -8.30 -6.21
CA LEU A 254 7.21 -7.58 -6.39
C LEU A 254 5.98 -8.44 -6.10
N LEU A 255 5.03 -7.80 -5.44
CA LEU A 255 3.65 -8.21 -5.29
C LEU A 255 2.81 -7.33 -6.20
N TYR A 256 1.84 -7.88 -6.93
CA TYR A 256 0.88 -7.11 -7.71
C TYR A 256 -0.48 -7.81 -7.72
N GLY A 257 -1.52 -7.03 -7.90
CA GLY A 257 -2.86 -7.57 -7.96
C GLY A 257 -3.79 -6.70 -8.79
N PHE A 258 -4.82 -7.33 -9.33
CA PHE A 258 -5.85 -6.67 -10.10
C PHE A 258 -7.20 -7.35 -9.89
N GLY A 259 -8.26 -6.56 -10.00
CA GLY A 259 -9.59 -7.08 -9.77
C GLY A 259 -10.65 -5.99 -9.78
N GLU A 260 -11.84 -6.35 -9.35
CA GLU A 260 -13.03 -5.51 -9.31
C GLU A 260 -13.81 -5.71 -8.02
N SER A 261 -14.64 -4.74 -7.66
CA SER A 261 -15.59 -4.88 -6.57
C SER A 261 -16.74 -5.80 -7.00
N SER A 262 -17.20 -6.65 -6.08
CA SER A 262 -18.39 -7.49 -6.28
C SER A 262 -19.70 -6.77 -5.93
N ARG A 263 -19.62 -5.55 -5.39
CA ARG A 263 -20.76 -4.68 -5.06
C ARG A 263 -21.02 -3.69 -6.17
#